data_749a3b6c7f8b9fd35726a3fd157db240
#
_entry.id   749a3b6c7f8b9fd35726a3fd157db240
#
_cell.length_a   1.000
_cell.length_b   1.000
_cell.length_c   1.000
_cell.angle_alpha   90.00
_cell.angle_beta   90.00
_cell.angle_gamma   90.00
#
_symmetry.space_group_name_H-M   'P 1'
#
loop_
_entity.id
_entity.type
_entity.pdbx_description
1 polymer ?
#
loop_
_entity_poly.entity_id
_entity_poly.type
_entity_poly.pdbx_seq_one_letter_code
_entity_poly.pdbx_strand_id
1 'polypeptide(L)'
;MNLRQLEIFYAVMKSGTVSGAAKQLHVSQPNVTRVLSHTEQQLGFALFERIKGRLVPTKEAHLLLPEAEKIYQQLGQFRNLTNRIKAGEKHLTIGAPPILSAAMLSPLIAQLCKSGDYNIEISTGNQDELCDALLKNQVDLAICFGQDAPPSLVQKTLLTSELCVITPPQDSDDEVISLKQLLNSDKTLIGLDSRDPLGTQLHQAIHALEPEYHPSVSVRSYSSAAELVVHEVGCAIVDPWTAHQYKDRVHRARLTPTIDITVSLLYAEHNPLSISARNFVQQLEASL
;
A
#
# COMPACT_ATOMS: atom_id res chain seq x y z
N MET A 1 27.44 -12.74 -16.02
CA MET A 1 26.02 -13.20 -16.14
C MET A 1 25.26 -12.18 -16.97
N ASN A 2 24.47 -12.61 -17.98
CA ASN A 2 23.60 -11.75 -18.79
C ASN A 2 22.13 -11.85 -18.33
N LEU A 3 21.25 -10.99 -18.89
CA LEU A 3 19.83 -10.94 -18.49
C LEU A 3 19.12 -12.30 -18.64
N ARG A 4 19.38 -13.07 -19.69
CA ARG A 4 18.75 -14.37 -19.87
C ARG A 4 19.22 -15.40 -18.85
N GLN A 5 20.46 -15.35 -18.45
CA GLN A 5 21.04 -16.21 -17.42
C GLN A 5 20.46 -15.81 -16.04
N LEU A 6 20.32 -14.52 -15.77
CA LEU A 6 19.69 -14.00 -14.55
C LEU A 6 18.22 -14.44 -14.46
N GLU A 7 17.47 -14.32 -15.55
CA GLU A 7 16.06 -14.73 -15.64
C GLU A 7 15.88 -16.21 -15.31
N ILE A 8 16.74 -17.06 -15.87
CA ILE A 8 16.70 -18.51 -15.62
C ILE A 8 17.09 -18.82 -14.17
N PHE A 9 18.15 -18.21 -13.65
CA PHE A 9 18.56 -18.36 -12.25
C PHE A 9 17.39 -17.98 -11.30
N TYR A 10 16.78 -16.81 -11.51
CA TYR A 10 15.68 -16.33 -10.70
C TYR A 10 14.45 -17.26 -10.76
N ALA A 11 14.08 -17.71 -11.96
CA ALA A 11 12.95 -18.63 -12.14
C ALA A 11 13.19 -19.99 -11.45
N VAL A 12 14.43 -20.51 -11.49
CA VAL A 12 14.78 -21.77 -10.79
C VAL A 12 14.75 -21.59 -9.28
N MET A 13 15.26 -20.46 -8.76
CA MET A 13 15.18 -20.14 -7.33
C MET A 13 13.73 -20.05 -6.84
N LYS A 14 12.83 -19.42 -7.59
CA LYS A 14 11.42 -19.27 -7.22
C LYS A 14 10.59 -20.55 -7.36
N SER A 15 10.83 -21.35 -8.41
CA SER A 15 10.07 -22.57 -8.68
C SER A 15 10.62 -23.81 -7.95
N GLY A 16 11.86 -23.75 -7.44
CA GLY A 16 12.56 -24.87 -6.79
C GLY A 16 12.94 -26.02 -7.73
N THR A 17 12.60 -25.93 -9.03
CA THR A 17 12.86 -26.99 -10.01
C THR A 17 13.16 -26.44 -11.41
N VAL A 18 14.01 -27.15 -12.16
CA VAL A 18 14.31 -26.82 -13.56
C VAL A 18 13.06 -26.93 -14.44
N SER A 19 12.20 -27.91 -14.19
CA SER A 19 10.96 -28.11 -14.95
C SER A 19 9.96 -27.02 -14.67
N GLY A 20 9.84 -26.57 -13.41
CA GLY A 20 8.99 -25.45 -13.03
C GLY A 20 9.44 -24.14 -13.67
N ALA A 21 10.74 -23.84 -13.63
CA ALA A 21 11.33 -22.69 -14.32
C ALA A 21 11.11 -22.73 -15.84
N ALA A 22 11.30 -23.89 -16.47
CA ALA A 22 11.06 -24.07 -17.89
C ALA A 22 9.60 -23.77 -18.28
N LYS A 23 8.65 -24.26 -17.49
CA LYS A 23 7.22 -23.98 -17.67
C LYS A 23 6.91 -22.49 -17.49
N GLN A 24 7.43 -21.87 -16.46
CA GLN A 24 7.24 -20.45 -16.16
C GLN A 24 7.80 -19.55 -17.28
N LEU A 25 8.96 -19.91 -17.84
CA LEU A 25 9.64 -19.15 -18.89
C LEU A 25 9.23 -19.54 -20.32
N HIS A 26 8.29 -20.47 -20.47
CA HIS A 26 7.82 -20.99 -21.77
C HIS A 26 8.97 -21.51 -22.66
N VAL A 27 9.92 -22.22 -22.07
CA VAL A 27 11.07 -22.81 -22.76
C VAL A 27 11.20 -24.29 -22.44
N SER A 28 12.05 -25.00 -23.19
CA SER A 28 12.34 -26.42 -22.91
C SER A 28 13.25 -26.60 -21.68
N GLN A 29 13.01 -27.62 -20.90
CA GLN A 29 13.85 -27.97 -19.73
C GLN A 29 15.34 -28.16 -20.09
N PRO A 30 15.72 -28.79 -21.23
CA PRO A 30 17.12 -28.87 -21.66
C PRO A 30 17.76 -27.49 -21.87
N ASN A 31 16.98 -26.51 -22.34
CA ASN A 31 17.47 -25.12 -22.50
C ASN A 31 17.80 -24.48 -21.14
N VAL A 32 16.91 -24.60 -20.16
CA VAL A 32 17.15 -24.13 -18.78
C VAL A 32 18.42 -24.78 -18.20
N THR A 33 18.55 -26.12 -18.31
CA THR A 33 19.71 -26.84 -17.80
C THR A 33 21.01 -26.37 -18.46
N ARG A 34 21.02 -26.23 -19.80
CA ARG A 34 22.20 -25.79 -20.54
C ARG A 34 22.62 -24.37 -20.15
N VAL A 35 21.69 -23.44 -20.07
CA VAL A 35 22.00 -22.05 -19.69
C VAL A 35 22.47 -21.97 -18.25
N LEU A 36 21.86 -22.72 -17.34
CA LEU A 36 22.26 -22.75 -15.94
C LEU A 36 23.71 -23.28 -15.80
N SER A 37 24.04 -24.43 -16.41
CA SER A 37 25.40 -25.00 -16.38
C SER A 37 26.42 -24.04 -17.00
N HIS A 38 26.09 -23.37 -18.10
CA HIS A 38 26.96 -22.37 -18.70
C HIS A 38 27.19 -21.17 -17.78
N THR A 39 26.13 -20.74 -17.04
CA THR A 39 26.24 -19.68 -16.07
C THR A 39 27.17 -20.04 -14.92
N GLU A 40 27.04 -21.23 -14.36
CA GLU A 40 27.90 -21.76 -13.30
C GLU A 40 29.38 -21.85 -13.76
N GLN A 41 29.62 -22.32 -14.99
CA GLN A 41 30.96 -22.32 -15.58
C GLN A 41 31.55 -20.90 -15.70
N GLN A 42 30.77 -19.91 -16.14
CA GLN A 42 31.21 -18.52 -16.22
C GLN A 42 31.49 -17.87 -14.86
N LEU A 43 30.70 -18.24 -13.84
CA LEU A 43 30.86 -17.73 -12.49
C LEU A 43 32.02 -18.40 -11.74
N GLY A 44 32.39 -19.64 -12.14
CA GLY A 44 33.42 -20.42 -11.47
C GLY A 44 32.95 -21.12 -10.18
N PHE A 45 31.65 -21.09 -9.90
CA PHE A 45 31.02 -21.80 -8.77
C PHE A 45 29.62 -22.29 -9.12
N ALA A 46 29.16 -23.31 -8.39
CA ALA A 46 27.83 -23.87 -8.56
C ALA A 46 26.78 -22.98 -7.90
N LEU A 47 25.64 -22.79 -8.58
CA LEU A 47 24.45 -22.14 -8.03
C LEU A 47 23.50 -23.17 -7.41
N PHE A 48 23.51 -24.39 -7.91
CA PHE A 48 22.65 -25.47 -7.43
C PHE A 48 23.42 -26.78 -7.32
N GLU A 49 23.05 -27.58 -6.33
CA GLU A 49 23.54 -28.92 -6.11
C GLU A 49 22.40 -29.93 -6.18
N ARG A 50 22.76 -31.21 -6.52
CA ARG A 50 21.80 -32.32 -6.51
C ARG A 50 22.00 -33.14 -5.23
N ILE A 51 21.10 -32.92 -4.24
CA ILE A 51 21.11 -33.69 -2.99
C ILE A 51 19.91 -34.64 -3.00
N LYS A 52 20.19 -35.94 -2.97
CA LYS A 52 19.17 -37.04 -3.02
C LYS A 52 18.17 -36.85 -4.19
N GLY A 53 18.67 -36.44 -5.37
CA GLY A 53 17.87 -36.24 -6.58
C GLY A 53 17.12 -34.92 -6.65
N ARG A 54 17.12 -34.11 -5.59
CA ARG A 54 16.48 -32.75 -5.54
C ARG A 54 17.51 -31.68 -5.86
N LEU A 55 17.07 -30.66 -6.56
CA LEU A 55 17.85 -29.46 -6.81
C LEU A 55 17.80 -28.56 -5.55
N VAL A 56 18.96 -28.23 -5.00
CA VAL A 56 19.10 -27.43 -3.80
C VAL A 56 19.97 -26.22 -4.11
N PRO A 57 19.57 -25.01 -3.81
CA PRO A 57 20.39 -23.80 -3.97
C PRO A 57 21.63 -23.85 -3.07
N THR A 58 22.78 -23.41 -3.59
CA THR A 58 24.01 -23.23 -2.81
C THR A 58 23.95 -21.96 -1.94
N LYS A 59 24.92 -21.81 -1.05
CA LYS A 59 25.09 -20.59 -0.26
C LYS A 59 25.29 -19.37 -1.16
N GLU A 60 26.04 -19.51 -2.22
CA GLU A 60 26.32 -18.50 -3.24
C GLU A 60 25.05 -18.06 -3.97
N ALA A 61 24.15 -19.02 -4.30
CA ALA A 61 22.86 -18.72 -4.89
C ALA A 61 21.98 -17.89 -3.95
N HIS A 62 21.96 -18.21 -2.65
CA HIS A 62 21.22 -17.44 -1.65
C HIS A 62 21.77 -16.02 -1.48
N LEU A 63 23.08 -15.81 -1.59
CA LEU A 63 23.70 -14.48 -1.54
C LEU A 63 23.38 -13.64 -2.78
N LEU A 64 23.27 -14.28 -3.96
CA LEU A 64 22.95 -13.60 -5.21
C LEU A 64 21.46 -13.29 -5.39
N LEU A 65 20.57 -14.03 -4.73
CA LEU A 65 19.13 -13.91 -4.92
C LEU A 65 18.59 -12.50 -4.65
N PRO A 66 18.94 -11.78 -3.57
CA PRO A 66 18.45 -10.44 -3.31
C PRO A 66 18.83 -9.43 -4.43
N GLU A 67 20.04 -9.54 -4.97
CA GLU A 67 20.48 -8.67 -6.06
C GLU A 67 19.80 -9.02 -7.38
N ALA A 68 19.57 -10.31 -7.64
CA ALA A 68 18.78 -10.75 -8.78
C ALA A 68 17.34 -10.26 -8.70
N GLU A 69 16.72 -10.26 -7.53
CA GLU A 69 15.38 -9.74 -7.28
C GLU A 69 15.29 -8.23 -7.59
N LYS A 70 16.26 -7.43 -7.14
CA LYS A 70 16.33 -6.00 -7.45
C LYS A 70 16.37 -5.74 -8.96
N ILE A 71 17.25 -6.42 -9.69
CA ILE A 71 17.36 -6.28 -11.14
C ILE A 71 16.05 -6.70 -11.85
N TYR A 72 15.43 -7.77 -11.38
CA TYR A 72 14.16 -8.24 -11.96
C TYR A 72 13.02 -7.26 -11.73
N GLN A 73 12.97 -6.64 -10.55
CA GLN A 73 12.05 -5.54 -10.24
C GLN A 73 12.28 -4.33 -11.17
N GLN A 74 13.53 -3.92 -11.38
CA GLN A 74 13.86 -2.83 -12.30
C GLN A 74 13.45 -3.10 -13.75
N LEU A 75 13.60 -4.35 -14.21
CA LEU A 75 13.09 -4.75 -15.52
C LEU A 75 11.56 -4.68 -15.62
N GLY A 76 10.87 -5.05 -14.54
CA GLY A 76 9.42 -4.87 -14.43
C GLY A 76 9.02 -3.39 -14.54
N GLN A 77 9.72 -2.50 -13.83
CA GLN A 77 9.52 -1.05 -13.89
C GLN A 77 9.72 -0.50 -15.31
N PHE A 78 10.79 -0.92 -15.99
CA PHE A 78 11.04 -0.52 -17.37
C PHE A 78 9.94 -0.98 -18.33
N ARG A 79 9.44 -2.21 -18.18
CA ARG A 79 8.30 -2.72 -18.96
C ARG A 79 7.03 -1.91 -18.70
N ASN A 80 6.75 -1.59 -17.44
CA ASN A 80 5.59 -0.78 -17.06
C ASN A 80 5.69 0.63 -17.68
N LEU A 81 6.87 1.27 -17.60
CA LEU A 81 7.12 2.57 -18.22
C LEU A 81 6.89 2.52 -19.73
N THR A 82 7.39 1.49 -20.44
CA THR A 82 7.17 1.34 -21.89
C THR A 82 5.71 1.11 -22.25
N ASN A 83 4.96 0.39 -21.42
CA ASN A 83 3.53 0.19 -21.61
C ASN A 83 2.75 1.51 -21.39
N ARG A 84 3.14 2.30 -20.38
CA ARG A 84 2.57 3.64 -20.12
C ARG A 84 2.83 4.61 -21.28
N ILE A 85 4.05 4.64 -21.81
CA ILE A 85 4.39 5.42 -23.01
C ILE A 85 3.53 5.00 -24.20
N LYS A 86 3.29 3.70 -24.40
CA LYS A 86 2.40 3.18 -25.46
C LYS A 86 0.93 3.53 -25.22
N ALA A 87 0.48 3.58 -23.99
CA ALA A 87 -0.89 3.95 -23.63
C ALA A 87 -1.21 5.43 -23.86
N GLY A 88 -0.16 6.26 -24.06
CA GLY A 88 -0.27 7.69 -24.35
C GLY A 88 -0.27 8.59 -23.11
N GLU A 89 -0.21 9.91 -23.34
CA GLU A 89 -0.06 10.92 -22.26
C GLU A 89 -1.26 11.01 -21.30
N LYS A 90 -2.40 10.36 -21.61
CA LYS A 90 -3.64 10.44 -20.84
C LYS A 90 -3.81 9.30 -19.82
N HIS A 91 -2.87 8.35 -19.77
CA HIS A 91 -2.90 7.29 -18.77
C HIS A 91 -2.36 7.81 -17.43
N LEU A 92 -3.12 7.56 -16.35
CA LEU A 92 -2.77 7.99 -15.01
C LEU A 92 -3.10 6.87 -14.00
N THR A 93 -2.09 6.40 -13.29
CA THR A 93 -2.27 5.42 -12.20
C THR A 93 -2.16 6.13 -10.85
N ILE A 94 -3.22 6.07 -10.05
CA ILE A 94 -3.33 6.76 -8.77
C ILE A 94 -3.41 5.74 -7.64
N GLY A 95 -2.57 5.91 -6.63
CA GLY A 95 -2.62 5.14 -5.38
C GLY A 95 -3.43 5.85 -4.30
N ALA A 96 -4.24 5.12 -3.54
CA ALA A 96 -4.87 5.66 -2.32
C ALA A 96 -5.35 4.54 -1.38
N PRO A 97 -5.44 4.78 -0.06
CA PRO A 97 -6.21 3.92 0.81
C PRO A 97 -7.67 3.79 0.33
N PRO A 98 -8.32 2.65 0.54
CA PRO A 98 -9.68 2.41 0.03
C PRO A 98 -10.67 3.53 0.38
N ILE A 99 -10.60 4.08 1.59
CA ILE A 99 -11.51 5.14 2.02
C ILE A 99 -11.28 6.46 1.27
N LEU A 100 -10.01 6.88 1.08
CA LEU A 100 -9.70 8.09 0.33
C LEU A 100 -9.98 7.91 -1.16
N SER A 101 -9.77 6.70 -1.69
CA SER A 101 -10.17 6.35 -3.06
C SER A 101 -11.68 6.53 -3.26
N ALA A 102 -12.50 6.03 -2.35
CA ALA A 102 -13.95 6.14 -2.43
C ALA A 102 -14.44 7.57 -2.22
N ALA A 103 -13.96 8.25 -1.18
CA ALA A 103 -14.48 9.53 -0.73
C ALA A 103 -13.93 10.73 -1.52
N MET A 104 -12.67 10.69 -1.94
CA MET A 104 -12.00 11.84 -2.57
C MET A 104 -11.77 11.62 -4.08
N LEU A 105 -11.23 10.44 -4.48
CA LEU A 105 -10.88 10.20 -5.87
C LEU A 105 -12.09 9.91 -6.74
N SER A 106 -13.02 9.06 -6.28
CA SER A 106 -14.14 8.62 -7.10
C SER A 106 -15.04 9.75 -7.58
N PRO A 107 -15.41 10.78 -6.79
CA PRO A 107 -16.19 11.92 -7.28
C PRO A 107 -15.45 12.72 -8.36
N LEU A 108 -14.16 12.97 -8.18
CA LEU A 108 -13.33 13.70 -9.13
C LEU A 108 -13.16 12.91 -10.43
N ILE A 109 -12.86 11.61 -10.33
CA ILE A 109 -12.72 10.74 -11.51
C ILE A 109 -14.04 10.66 -12.30
N ALA A 110 -15.17 10.60 -11.58
CA ALA A 110 -16.48 10.63 -12.26
C ALA A 110 -16.72 11.90 -13.08
N GLN A 111 -16.21 13.06 -12.63
CA GLN A 111 -16.24 14.31 -13.41
C GLN A 111 -15.30 14.24 -14.62
N LEU A 112 -14.08 13.74 -14.42
CA LEU A 112 -13.09 13.60 -15.49
C LEU A 112 -13.55 12.63 -16.60
N CYS A 113 -14.16 11.50 -16.25
CA CYS A 113 -14.70 10.54 -17.20
C CYS A 113 -15.82 11.15 -18.07
N LYS A 114 -16.58 12.12 -17.58
CA LYS A 114 -17.60 12.84 -18.37
C LYS A 114 -16.97 13.76 -19.42
N SER A 115 -15.78 14.28 -19.19
CA SER A 115 -15.04 15.10 -20.16
C SER A 115 -14.28 14.30 -21.23
N GLY A 116 -14.23 12.99 -21.12
CA GLY A 116 -14.01 12.06 -22.23
C GLY A 116 -12.58 11.63 -22.56
N ASP A 117 -11.55 11.97 -21.77
CA ASP A 117 -10.19 11.83 -22.26
C ASP A 117 -9.14 11.21 -21.32
N TYR A 118 -9.55 10.57 -20.23
CA TYR A 118 -8.61 9.97 -19.27
C TYR A 118 -8.71 8.44 -19.26
N ASN A 119 -7.55 7.77 -19.19
CA ASN A 119 -7.44 6.37 -18.82
C ASN A 119 -6.85 6.31 -17.42
N ILE A 120 -7.73 6.16 -16.41
CA ILE A 120 -7.34 6.21 -14.99
C ILE A 120 -7.42 4.82 -14.41
N GLU A 121 -6.32 4.40 -13.78
CA GLU A 121 -6.23 3.19 -12.97
C GLU A 121 -6.08 3.60 -11.50
N ILE A 122 -6.88 2.98 -10.61
CA ILE A 122 -6.80 3.20 -9.17
C ILE A 122 -6.18 1.96 -8.53
N SER A 123 -5.06 2.15 -7.84
CA SER A 123 -4.44 1.13 -7.00
C SER A 123 -4.72 1.43 -5.53
N THR A 124 -5.19 0.44 -4.78
CA THR A 124 -5.44 0.62 -3.35
C THR A 124 -4.38 -0.06 -2.51
N GLY A 125 -3.97 0.60 -1.43
CA GLY A 125 -2.98 0.09 -0.50
C GLY A 125 -2.80 1.01 0.71
N ASN A 126 -2.02 0.57 1.69
CA ASN A 126 -1.59 1.41 2.80
C ASN A 126 -0.41 2.29 2.39
N GLN A 127 -0.02 3.24 3.23
CA GLN A 127 1.03 4.21 2.91
C GLN A 127 2.36 3.55 2.51
N ASP A 128 2.82 2.53 3.25
CA ASP A 128 4.05 1.79 2.97
C ASP A 128 4.01 1.10 1.60
N GLU A 129 2.90 0.44 1.28
CA GLU A 129 2.67 -0.23 -0.01
C GLU A 129 2.63 0.79 -1.16
N LEU A 130 2.00 1.94 -0.94
CA LEU A 130 1.88 3.00 -1.95
C LEU A 130 3.20 3.77 -2.14
N CYS A 131 3.97 4.01 -1.08
CA CYS A 131 5.32 4.55 -1.18
C CYS A 131 6.23 3.62 -2.00
N ASP A 132 6.16 2.32 -1.72
CA ASP A 132 6.86 1.30 -2.50
C ASP A 132 6.43 1.28 -3.98
N ALA A 133 5.13 1.39 -4.25
CA ALA A 133 4.58 1.44 -5.60
C ALA A 133 5.02 2.69 -6.36
N LEU A 134 5.10 3.86 -5.71
CA LEU A 134 5.66 5.10 -6.26
C LEU A 134 7.12 4.93 -6.64
N LEU A 135 7.95 4.41 -5.73
CA LEU A 135 9.38 4.20 -5.97
C LEU A 135 9.66 3.18 -7.08
N LYS A 136 8.75 2.24 -7.28
CA LYS A 136 8.78 1.24 -8.36
C LYS A 136 8.10 1.73 -9.65
N ASN A 137 7.66 2.98 -9.72
CA ASN A 137 6.89 3.55 -10.84
C ASN A 137 5.65 2.71 -11.23
N GLN A 138 5.03 2.07 -10.27
CA GLN A 138 3.77 1.31 -10.46
C GLN A 138 2.55 2.22 -10.37
N VAL A 139 2.65 3.32 -9.62
CA VAL A 139 1.69 4.42 -9.59
C VAL A 139 2.39 5.74 -9.89
N ASP A 140 1.67 6.71 -10.46
CA ASP A 140 2.18 8.03 -10.82
C ASP A 140 2.19 8.99 -9.64
N LEU A 141 1.13 8.92 -8.86
CA LEU A 141 0.94 9.69 -7.64
C LEU A 141 0.10 8.88 -6.65
N ALA A 142 0.20 9.20 -5.38
CA ALA A 142 -0.63 8.61 -4.34
C ALA A 142 -1.19 9.68 -3.42
N ILE A 143 -2.37 9.40 -2.86
CA ILE A 143 -2.96 10.19 -1.78
C ILE A 143 -2.97 9.30 -0.54
N CYS A 144 -2.33 9.74 0.53
CA CYS A 144 -2.16 8.94 1.75
C CYS A 144 -2.47 9.76 2.99
N PHE A 145 -2.76 9.08 4.07
CA PHE A 145 -2.71 9.69 5.40
C PHE A 145 -1.24 9.86 5.84
N GLY A 146 -0.99 10.88 6.69
CA GLY A 146 0.30 11.11 7.33
C GLY A 146 1.20 12.14 6.65
N GLN A 147 2.33 12.43 7.30
CA GLN A 147 3.29 13.46 6.90
C GLN A 147 4.70 12.90 6.71
N ASP A 148 4.94 11.64 7.05
CA ASP A 148 6.28 11.03 7.10
C ASP A 148 6.54 10.18 5.85
N ALA A 149 6.68 10.84 4.69
CA ALA A 149 7.07 10.14 3.48
C ALA A 149 8.60 9.91 3.43
N PRO A 150 9.06 8.80 2.80
CA PRO A 150 10.49 8.59 2.53
C PRO A 150 11.13 9.77 1.77
N PRO A 151 12.42 10.09 2.02
CA PRO A 151 13.10 11.24 1.42
C PRO A 151 13.13 11.24 -0.13
N SER A 152 12.94 10.09 -0.76
CA SER A 152 12.88 9.94 -2.23
C SER A 152 11.52 10.30 -2.84
N LEU A 153 10.54 10.65 -2.01
CA LEU A 153 9.21 11.07 -2.42
C LEU A 153 9.00 12.56 -2.10
N VAL A 154 8.39 13.25 -3.03
CA VAL A 154 7.87 14.60 -2.78
C VAL A 154 6.52 14.46 -2.10
N GLN A 155 6.35 15.17 -1.00
CA GLN A 155 5.12 15.20 -0.23
C GLN A 155 4.55 16.60 -0.21
N LYS A 156 3.23 16.70 -0.47
CA LYS A 156 2.46 17.94 -0.38
C LYS A 156 1.21 17.71 0.44
N THR A 157 1.01 18.45 1.52
CA THR A 157 -0.24 18.43 2.28
C THR A 157 -1.39 18.93 1.41
N LEU A 158 -2.45 18.15 1.32
CA LEU A 158 -3.70 18.52 0.65
C LEU A 158 -4.69 19.13 1.61
N LEU A 159 -4.91 18.52 2.76
CA LEU A 159 -5.77 19.01 3.82
C LEU A 159 -5.40 18.40 5.18
N THR A 160 -5.90 19.02 6.24
CA THR A 160 -5.87 18.51 7.61
C THR A 160 -7.29 18.27 8.12
N SER A 161 -7.46 17.29 9.00
CA SER A 161 -8.71 16.95 9.64
C SER A 161 -8.45 16.35 11.02
N GLU A 162 -9.46 15.82 11.68
CA GLU A 162 -9.34 15.23 13.01
C GLU A 162 -9.97 13.84 13.04
N LEU A 163 -9.40 12.93 13.84
CA LEU A 163 -10.04 11.66 14.14
C LEU A 163 -11.32 11.88 14.92
N CYS A 164 -12.28 11.01 14.74
CA CYS A 164 -13.53 11.01 15.47
C CYS A 164 -13.85 9.62 16.04
N VAL A 165 -14.70 9.61 17.06
CA VAL A 165 -15.22 8.38 17.68
C VAL A 165 -16.47 7.94 16.94
N ILE A 166 -16.61 6.66 16.68
CA ILE A 166 -17.86 6.03 16.25
C ILE A 166 -18.29 4.96 17.27
N THR A 167 -19.57 4.96 17.58
CA THR A 167 -20.22 4.02 18.50
C THR A 167 -21.50 3.46 17.89
N PRO A 168 -22.02 2.32 18.35
CA PRO A 168 -23.39 1.92 18.04
C PRO A 168 -24.38 3.02 18.41
N PRO A 169 -25.45 3.28 17.62
CA PRO A 169 -26.36 4.41 17.84
C PRO A 169 -27.03 4.41 19.20
N GLN A 170 -27.26 3.23 19.79
CA GLN A 170 -27.90 3.10 21.10
C GLN A 170 -26.97 3.31 22.29
N ASP A 171 -25.66 3.41 22.05
CA ASP A 171 -24.66 3.38 23.11
C ASP A 171 -24.34 4.75 23.71
N SER A 172 -24.49 5.82 22.93
CA SER A 172 -24.22 7.19 23.36
C SER A 172 -24.86 8.18 22.38
N ASP A 173 -25.35 9.30 22.94
CA ASP A 173 -25.74 10.50 22.18
C ASP A 173 -24.77 11.65 22.43
N ASP A 174 -23.61 11.37 23.04
CA ASP A 174 -22.61 12.38 23.38
C ASP A 174 -21.99 12.97 22.10
N GLU A 175 -21.95 14.29 21.99
CA GLU A 175 -21.27 14.97 20.88
C GLU A 175 -19.75 14.94 21.01
N VAL A 176 -19.23 14.74 22.23
CA VAL A 176 -17.79 14.72 22.54
C VAL A 176 -17.50 13.55 23.49
N ILE A 177 -16.55 12.71 23.10
CA ILE A 177 -16.11 11.57 23.92
C ILE A 177 -14.60 11.70 24.15
N SER A 178 -14.17 11.56 25.41
CA SER A 178 -12.73 11.61 25.71
C SER A 178 -12.06 10.25 25.52
N LEU A 179 -10.82 10.26 25.04
CA LEU A 179 -10.01 9.06 24.91
C LEU A 179 -9.90 8.30 26.24
N LYS A 180 -9.74 9.06 27.35
CA LYS A 180 -9.68 8.48 28.70
C LYS A 180 -10.98 7.77 29.09
N GLN A 181 -12.14 8.33 28.73
CA GLN A 181 -13.43 7.67 28.98
C GLN A 181 -13.54 6.36 28.19
N LEU A 182 -13.10 6.35 26.93
CA LEU A 182 -13.11 5.13 26.12
C LEU A 182 -12.23 4.03 26.72
N LEU A 183 -11.01 4.37 27.16
CA LEU A 183 -10.08 3.42 27.75
C LEU A 183 -10.55 2.86 29.10
N ASN A 184 -11.32 3.64 29.87
CA ASN A 184 -11.87 3.23 31.17
C ASN A 184 -13.30 2.63 31.07
N SER A 185 -13.85 2.53 29.88
CA SER A 185 -15.17 1.94 29.68
C SER A 185 -15.11 0.41 29.59
N ASP A 186 -16.22 -0.26 29.90
CA ASP A 186 -16.36 -1.71 29.71
C ASP A 186 -16.49 -2.09 28.21
N LYS A 187 -16.51 -1.10 27.32
CA LYS A 187 -16.67 -1.31 25.88
C LYS A 187 -15.33 -1.60 25.22
N THR A 188 -15.33 -2.54 24.29
CA THR A 188 -14.15 -2.82 23.48
C THR A 188 -13.81 -1.62 22.59
N LEU A 189 -12.62 -1.03 22.75
CA LEU A 189 -12.07 -0.11 21.77
C LEU A 189 -11.36 -0.93 20.68
N ILE A 190 -11.89 -0.86 19.47
CA ILE A 190 -11.34 -1.54 18.30
C ILE A 190 -10.09 -0.80 17.85
N GLY A 191 -8.94 -1.47 17.90
CA GLY A 191 -7.65 -0.92 17.54
C GLY A 191 -7.42 -0.88 16.02
N LEU A 192 -6.62 0.09 15.58
CA LEU A 192 -6.07 0.16 14.24
C LEU A 192 -4.63 -0.40 14.21
N ASP A 193 -4.22 -0.95 13.08
CA ASP A 193 -2.85 -1.46 12.88
C ASP A 193 -1.83 -0.33 13.05
N SER A 194 -0.85 -0.52 13.92
CA SER A 194 0.20 0.47 14.23
C SER A 194 1.16 0.75 13.07
N ARG A 195 1.09 0.01 11.97
CA ARG A 195 1.84 0.27 10.73
C ARG A 195 1.16 1.30 9.83
N ASP A 196 -0.11 1.60 10.09
CA ASP A 196 -0.84 2.67 9.43
C ASP A 196 -0.61 4.01 10.13
N PRO A 197 -0.47 5.15 9.42
CA PRO A 197 -0.23 6.45 10.04
C PRO A 197 -1.25 6.84 11.12
N LEU A 198 -2.54 6.61 10.87
CA LEU A 198 -3.58 6.92 11.86
C LEU A 198 -3.52 5.95 13.05
N GLY A 199 -3.25 4.68 12.78
CA GLY A 199 -3.03 3.67 13.83
C GLY A 199 -1.82 3.99 14.69
N THR A 200 -0.72 4.48 14.09
CA THR A 200 0.48 4.95 14.83
C THR A 200 0.15 6.10 15.76
N GLN A 201 -0.53 7.15 15.25
CA GLN A 201 -0.91 8.32 16.04
C GLN A 201 -1.86 7.95 17.18
N LEU A 202 -2.87 7.12 16.89
CA LEU A 202 -3.80 6.63 17.89
C LEU A 202 -3.09 5.81 18.97
N HIS A 203 -2.19 4.94 18.57
CA HIS A 203 -1.41 4.11 19.49
C HIS A 203 -0.55 4.96 20.41
N GLN A 204 0.12 5.99 19.88
CA GLN A 204 0.89 6.95 20.68
C GLN A 204 0.01 7.69 21.69
N ALA A 205 -1.18 8.16 21.29
CA ALA A 205 -2.10 8.84 22.16
C ALA A 205 -2.64 7.91 23.29
N ILE A 206 -2.93 6.66 22.96
CA ILE A 206 -3.36 5.64 23.94
C ILE A 206 -2.24 5.34 24.94
N HIS A 207 -1.04 5.05 24.44
CA HIS A 207 0.11 4.72 25.31
C HIS A 207 0.54 5.87 26.23
N ALA A 208 0.31 7.12 25.82
CA ALA A 208 0.56 8.28 26.68
C ALA A 208 -0.37 8.32 27.92
N LEU A 209 -1.56 7.71 27.83
CA LEU A 209 -2.54 7.63 28.91
C LEU A 209 -2.48 6.31 29.67
N GLU A 210 -2.37 5.21 28.93
CA GLU A 210 -2.41 3.83 29.44
C GLU A 210 -1.34 2.99 28.72
N PRO A 211 -0.09 2.95 29.21
CA PRO A 211 1.03 2.27 28.54
C PRO A 211 0.82 0.76 28.32
N GLU A 212 0.06 0.12 29.21
CA GLU A 212 -0.22 -1.33 29.17
C GLU A 212 -1.50 -1.67 28.40
N TYR A 213 -2.15 -0.68 27.78
CA TYR A 213 -3.38 -0.94 27.04
C TYR A 213 -3.11 -1.69 25.75
N HIS A 214 -3.82 -2.79 25.55
CA HIS A 214 -3.81 -3.57 24.32
C HIS A 214 -5.24 -3.83 23.87
N PRO A 215 -5.62 -3.45 22.63
CA PRO A 215 -6.95 -3.72 22.12
C PRO A 215 -7.14 -5.24 21.94
N SER A 216 -8.28 -5.76 22.38
CA SER A 216 -8.67 -7.16 22.18
C SER A 216 -9.00 -7.50 20.73
N VAL A 217 -9.38 -6.49 19.95
CA VAL A 217 -9.65 -6.58 18.50
C VAL A 217 -8.87 -5.49 17.81
N SER A 218 -8.12 -5.85 16.75
CA SER A 218 -7.36 -4.91 15.93
C SER A 218 -7.58 -5.19 14.45
N VAL A 219 -7.70 -4.15 13.65
CA VAL A 219 -7.97 -4.24 12.21
C VAL A 219 -7.04 -3.32 11.40
N ARG A 220 -6.79 -3.67 10.14
CA ARG A 220 -6.03 -2.82 9.19
C ARG A 220 -6.93 -1.87 8.39
N SER A 221 -8.22 -2.13 8.32
CA SER A 221 -9.17 -1.36 7.52
C SER A 221 -10.10 -0.56 8.40
N TYR A 222 -10.20 0.75 8.16
CA TYR A 222 -11.13 1.63 8.86
C TYR A 222 -12.58 1.22 8.64
N SER A 223 -12.93 0.76 7.42
CA SER A 223 -14.26 0.21 7.13
C SER A 223 -14.54 -1.06 7.92
N SER A 224 -13.53 -1.90 8.17
CA SER A 224 -13.69 -3.08 9.04
C SER A 224 -13.91 -2.68 10.49
N ALA A 225 -13.24 -1.63 10.98
CA ALA A 225 -13.51 -1.08 12.30
C ALA A 225 -14.97 -0.59 12.40
N ALA A 226 -15.44 0.16 11.40
CA ALA A 226 -16.82 0.67 11.36
C ALA A 226 -17.86 -0.46 11.30
N GLU A 227 -17.63 -1.51 10.50
CA GLU A 227 -18.54 -2.68 10.47
C GLU A 227 -18.59 -3.41 11.82
N LEU A 228 -17.47 -3.54 12.53
CA LEU A 228 -17.48 -4.12 13.88
C LEU A 228 -18.29 -3.26 14.87
N VAL A 229 -18.22 -1.93 14.74
CA VAL A 229 -19.08 -1.02 15.53
C VAL A 229 -20.55 -1.20 15.19
N VAL A 230 -20.89 -1.30 13.90
CA VAL A 230 -22.27 -1.58 13.45
C VAL A 230 -22.80 -2.91 14.01
N HIS A 231 -21.91 -3.91 14.16
CA HIS A 231 -22.24 -5.19 14.78
C HIS A 231 -22.10 -5.20 16.32
N GLU A 232 -22.05 -4.02 16.95
CA GLU A 232 -22.08 -3.84 18.41
C GLU A 232 -20.91 -4.50 19.15
N VAL A 233 -19.76 -4.72 18.48
CA VAL A 233 -18.55 -5.28 19.11
C VAL A 233 -17.95 -4.27 20.10
N GLY A 234 -18.12 -2.96 19.83
CA GLY A 234 -17.59 -1.89 20.68
C GLY A 234 -17.58 -0.55 19.97
N CYS A 235 -16.60 0.27 20.27
CA CYS A 235 -16.40 1.58 19.64
C CYS A 235 -15.07 1.61 18.86
N ALA A 236 -14.93 2.59 17.95
CA ALA A 236 -13.70 2.80 17.21
C ALA A 236 -13.38 4.29 17.06
N ILE A 237 -12.10 4.59 16.88
CA ILE A 237 -11.62 5.93 16.51
C ILE A 237 -11.16 5.83 15.06
N VAL A 238 -11.77 6.61 14.18
CA VAL A 238 -11.58 6.52 12.73
C VAL A 238 -11.46 7.90 12.10
N ASP A 239 -11.10 7.94 10.84
CA ASP A 239 -11.12 9.15 10.03
C ASP A 239 -12.56 9.63 9.75
N PRO A 240 -12.76 10.93 9.44
CA PRO A 240 -14.10 11.50 9.25
C PRO A 240 -14.81 10.99 7.99
N TRP A 241 -14.09 10.52 6.98
CA TRP A 241 -14.69 9.96 5.75
C TRP A 241 -15.28 8.59 6.02
N THR A 242 -14.59 7.75 6.79
CA THR A 242 -15.14 6.47 7.31
C THR A 242 -16.39 6.75 8.13
N ALA A 243 -16.33 7.66 9.10
CA ALA A 243 -17.50 7.99 9.92
C ALA A 243 -18.67 8.53 9.07
N HIS A 244 -18.39 9.33 8.05
CA HIS A 244 -19.42 9.84 7.14
C HIS A 244 -20.05 8.73 6.27
N GLN A 245 -19.25 7.78 5.81
CA GLN A 245 -19.75 6.63 5.02
C GLN A 245 -20.75 5.79 5.82
N TYR A 246 -20.59 5.71 7.14
CA TYR A 246 -21.42 4.93 8.04
C TYR A 246 -22.40 5.74 8.86
N LYS A 247 -22.61 7.03 8.56
CA LYS A 247 -23.39 8.01 9.34
C LYS A 247 -24.80 7.57 9.71
N ASP A 248 -25.43 6.74 8.88
CA ASP A 248 -26.81 6.25 9.11
C ASP A 248 -26.84 4.96 9.97
N ARG A 249 -25.67 4.40 10.32
CA ARG A 249 -25.53 3.12 11.02
C ARG A 249 -24.73 3.22 12.32
N VAL A 250 -24.02 4.35 12.53
CA VAL A 250 -23.23 4.60 13.74
C VAL A 250 -23.48 6.01 14.25
N HIS A 251 -23.35 6.19 15.56
CA HIS A 251 -23.27 7.53 16.15
C HIS A 251 -21.83 8.05 16.03
N ARG A 252 -21.66 9.34 15.68
CA ARG A 252 -20.36 10.00 15.55
C ARG A 252 -20.21 11.07 16.62
N ALA A 253 -19.09 11.01 17.38
CA ALA A 253 -18.69 12.01 18.36
C ALA A 253 -17.31 12.58 18.04
N ARG A 254 -17.03 13.79 18.52
CA ARG A 254 -15.67 14.36 18.48
C ARG A 254 -14.80 13.70 19.54
N LEU A 255 -13.55 13.43 19.20
CA LEU A 255 -12.56 12.90 20.14
C LEU A 255 -11.92 14.05 20.94
N THR A 256 -11.72 13.86 22.24
CA THR A 256 -10.92 14.78 23.06
C THR A 256 -9.87 14.00 23.88
N PRO A 257 -8.56 14.42 23.90
CA PRO A 257 -8.00 15.49 23.08
C PRO A 257 -8.11 15.17 21.59
N THR A 258 -8.14 16.19 20.74
CA THR A 258 -8.14 16.00 19.28
C THR A 258 -6.86 15.33 18.81
N ILE A 259 -6.98 14.46 17.83
CA ILE A 259 -5.85 13.87 17.11
C ILE A 259 -5.95 14.32 15.67
N ASP A 260 -5.03 15.21 15.28
CA ASP A 260 -5.00 15.77 13.95
C ASP A 260 -4.50 14.72 12.96
N ILE A 261 -5.11 14.69 11.77
CA ILE A 261 -4.70 13.86 10.66
C ILE A 261 -4.43 14.71 9.43
N THR A 262 -3.47 14.29 8.65
CA THR A 262 -3.11 14.97 7.40
C THR A 262 -3.35 14.02 6.23
N VAL A 263 -3.96 14.54 5.17
CA VAL A 263 -4.01 13.90 3.87
C VAL A 263 -2.97 14.55 2.97
N SER A 264 -2.08 13.76 2.43
CA SER A 264 -0.96 14.20 1.62
C SER A 264 -0.97 13.58 0.23
N LEU A 265 -0.57 14.39 -0.75
CA LEU A 265 -0.20 13.94 -2.09
C LEU A 265 1.26 13.52 -2.08
N LEU A 266 1.57 12.35 -2.65
CA LEU A 266 2.91 11.81 -2.80
C LEU A 266 3.21 11.52 -4.26
N TYR A 267 4.45 11.77 -4.69
CA TYR A 267 4.98 11.31 -5.98
C TYR A 267 6.51 11.16 -5.90
N ALA A 268 7.08 10.36 -6.80
CA ALA A 268 8.52 10.11 -6.79
C ALA A 268 9.31 11.33 -7.28
N GLU A 269 10.32 11.77 -6.52
CA GLU A 269 11.16 12.92 -6.88
C GLU A 269 11.87 12.74 -8.22
N HIS A 270 12.36 11.52 -8.47
CA HIS A 270 13.06 11.16 -9.72
C HIS A 270 12.15 10.97 -10.95
N ASN A 271 10.82 11.01 -10.76
CA ASN A 271 9.82 10.83 -11.83
C ASN A 271 8.82 12.00 -11.81
N PRO A 272 9.16 13.13 -12.48
CA PRO A 272 8.28 14.30 -12.49
C PRO A 272 6.89 13.98 -13.01
N LEU A 273 5.88 14.60 -12.41
CA LEU A 273 4.48 14.41 -12.80
C LEU A 273 4.27 14.73 -14.29
N SER A 274 3.61 13.84 -15.00
CA SER A 274 3.15 14.07 -16.39
C SER A 274 2.18 15.27 -16.46
N ILE A 275 1.88 15.74 -17.66
CA ILE A 275 0.89 16.81 -17.87
C ILE A 275 -0.47 16.38 -17.29
N SER A 276 -0.90 15.14 -17.59
CA SER A 276 -2.16 14.60 -17.07
C SER A 276 -2.18 14.51 -15.55
N ALA A 277 -1.08 14.08 -14.92
CA ALA A 277 -0.96 14.02 -13.48
C ALA A 277 -1.03 15.41 -12.84
N ARG A 278 -0.35 16.42 -13.42
CA ARG A 278 -0.42 17.81 -12.94
C ARG A 278 -1.82 18.40 -13.04
N ASN A 279 -2.49 18.17 -14.18
CA ASN A 279 -3.87 18.61 -14.36
C ASN A 279 -4.82 17.94 -13.36
N PHE A 280 -4.63 16.66 -13.11
CA PHE A 280 -5.39 15.91 -12.09
C PHE A 280 -5.20 16.52 -10.70
N VAL A 281 -3.94 16.78 -10.30
CA VAL A 281 -3.61 17.38 -9.00
C VAL A 281 -4.25 18.76 -8.85
N GLN A 282 -4.20 19.62 -9.89
CA GLN A 282 -4.86 20.93 -9.86
C GLN A 282 -6.39 20.83 -9.65
N GLN A 283 -7.03 19.87 -10.32
CA GLN A 283 -8.46 19.66 -10.14
C GLN A 283 -8.80 19.07 -8.78
N LEU A 284 -7.96 18.18 -8.25
CA LEU A 284 -8.10 17.65 -6.90
C LEU A 284 -8.02 18.79 -5.87
N GLU A 285 -7.00 19.64 -5.96
CA GLU A 285 -6.82 20.79 -5.06
C GLU A 285 -7.98 21.79 -5.15
N ALA A 286 -8.57 21.96 -6.32
CA ALA A 286 -9.73 22.82 -6.51
C ALA A 286 -11.05 22.23 -5.97
N SER A 287 -11.09 20.92 -5.71
CA SER A 287 -12.27 20.21 -5.19
C SER A 287 -12.26 20.03 -3.67
N LEU A 288 -11.15 20.37 -3.01
CA LEU A 288 -10.95 20.32 -1.55
C LEU A 288 -11.32 21.64 -0.91
#